data_c5723eb4a13e5342904a1d0ed719eccc
#
_entry.id   c5723eb4a13e5342904a1d0ed719eccc
#
_cell.length_a   1.000
_cell.length_b   1.000
_cell.length_c   1.000
_cell.angle_alpha   90.00
_cell.angle_beta   90.00
_cell.angle_gamma   90.00
#
_symmetry.space_group_name_H-M   'P 1'
#
loop_
_entity.id
_entity.type
_entity.pdbx_description
1 polymer ?
#
loop_
_entity_poly.entity_id
_entity_poly.type
_entity_poly.pdbx_seq_one_letter_code
_entity_poly.pdbx_strand_id
1 'polypeptide(L)'
;GMCNMHCDYCFYCDEAQKRLQKSYGFMSEETLKNVIRKTILRAEGVVSYAFQGGEPTLRGLDFFKKAVAYEKQYNRNHIKVQNAFQTNGYLLDDEWCAFFKENHFLVGLSLDGIRETNDIYRHAAGYESVFERIFGAARLLQKHGVDFNILTVVTGNTAAHITEIYDFYRKNGLGYQQYIACL
;
A
#
# COMPACT_ATOMS: atom_id res chain seq x y z
N GLY A 1 5.45 4.71 -12.03
CA GLY A 1 4.75 3.46 -11.73
C GLY A 1 3.37 3.43 -12.36
N MET A 2 2.78 2.25 -12.49
CA MET A 2 1.40 2.10 -12.97
C MET A 2 0.46 2.15 -11.77
N CYS A 3 -0.68 2.85 -11.90
CA CYS A 3 -1.71 2.96 -10.88
C CYS A 3 -3.09 2.90 -11.54
N ASN A 4 -4.08 2.35 -10.85
CA ASN A 4 -5.49 2.32 -11.25
C ASN A 4 -6.29 3.51 -10.71
N MET A 5 -5.63 4.40 -9.98
CA MET A 5 -6.20 5.65 -9.49
C MET A 5 -5.37 6.85 -9.96
N HIS A 6 -5.99 8.01 -9.94
CA HIS A 6 -5.36 9.30 -10.14
C HIS A 6 -5.64 10.18 -8.93
N CYS A 7 -4.60 10.43 -8.12
CA CYS A 7 -4.71 11.33 -6.98
C CYS A 7 -3.99 12.64 -7.32
N ASP A 8 -4.64 13.78 -7.10
CA ASP A 8 -4.13 15.10 -7.55
C ASP A 8 -2.81 15.48 -6.88
N TYR A 9 -2.60 15.03 -5.64
CA TYR A 9 -1.35 15.24 -4.91
C TYR A 9 -0.30 14.14 -5.16
N CYS A 10 -0.51 13.23 -6.13
CA CYS A 10 0.33 12.04 -6.25
C CYS A 10 1.76 12.38 -6.69
N PHE A 11 2.69 12.27 -5.77
CA PHE A 11 4.12 12.44 -6.01
C PHE A 11 4.64 11.57 -7.17
N TYR A 12 4.16 10.32 -7.30
CA TYR A 12 4.60 9.43 -8.39
C TYR A 12 4.11 9.89 -9.76
N CYS A 13 2.93 10.51 -9.83
CA CYS A 13 2.40 11.06 -11.09
C CYS A 13 3.19 12.28 -11.52
N ASP A 14 3.48 13.21 -10.60
CA ASP A 14 4.27 14.41 -10.85
C ASP A 14 5.69 14.06 -11.32
N GLU A 15 6.39 13.21 -10.56
CA GLU A 15 7.73 12.78 -10.93
C GLU A 15 7.79 12.00 -12.26
N ALA A 16 6.76 11.20 -12.57
CA ALA A 16 6.71 10.48 -13.84
C ALA A 16 6.59 11.44 -15.04
N GLN A 17 5.88 12.56 -14.90
CA GLN A 17 5.75 13.55 -15.97
C GLN A 17 7.07 14.26 -16.28
N LYS A 18 7.96 14.42 -15.31
CA LYS A 18 9.27 15.05 -15.45
C LYS A 18 10.33 14.15 -16.09
N ARG A 19 10.06 12.84 -16.25
CA ARG A 19 11.01 11.87 -16.78
C ARG A 19 10.83 11.67 -18.28
N LEU A 20 11.94 11.44 -19.01
CA LEU A 20 11.91 11.04 -20.42
C LEU A 20 11.13 9.74 -20.63
N GLN A 21 11.28 8.78 -19.71
CA GLN A 21 10.50 7.56 -19.68
C GLN A 21 9.61 7.54 -18.44
N LYS A 22 8.30 7.69 -18.64
CA LYS A 22 7.29 7.80 -17.57
C LYS A 22 7.15 6.52 -16.74
N SER A 23 7.33 5.36 -17.35
CA SER A 23 7.24 4.06 -16.68
C SER A 23 8.12 3.04 -17.38
N TYR A 24 8.77 2.18 -16.59
CA TYR A 24 9.50 1.00 -17.06
C TYR A 24 8.64 -0.29 -17.03
N GLY A 25 7.33 -0.13 -16.81
CA GLY A 25 6.41 -1.25 -16.66
C GLY A 25 6.51 -1.94 -15.28
N PHE A 26 6.09 -3.18 -15.24
CA PHE A 26 6.15 -4.01 -14.04
C PHE A 26 7.52 -4.66 -13.85
N MET A 27 7.93 -4.81 -12.60
CA MET A 27 9.11 -5.60 -12.26
C MET A 27 8.94 -7.05 -12.73
N SER A 28 9.95 -7.59 -13.43
CA SER A 28 9.95 -8.99 -13.83
C SER A 28 10.17 -9.92 -12.63
N GLU A 29 9.71 -11.17 -12.75
CA GLU A 29 9.95 -12.21 -11.75
C GLU A 29 11.45 -12.48 -11.55
N GLU A 30 12.22 -12.46 -12.61
CA GLU A 30 13.68 -12.63 -12.54
C GLU A 30 14.34 -11.50 -11.74
N THR A 31 13.91 -10.26 -11.96
CA THR A 31 14.40 -9.11 -11.18
C THR A 31 14.05 -9.26 -9.71
N LEU A 32 12.80 -9.61 -9.39
CA LEU A 32 12.35 -9.87 -8.02
C LEU A 32 13.22 -10.93 -7.33
N LYS A 33 13.39 -12.09 -8.00
CA LYS A 33 14.21 -13.19 -7.51
C LYS A 33 15.65 -12.74 -7.23
N ASN A 34 16.24 -11.98 -8.14
CA ASN A 34 17.62 -11.51 -8.01
C ASN A 34 17.76 -10.47 -6.88
N VAL A 35 16.79 -9.57 -6.71
CA VAL A 35 16.77 -8.60 -5.61
C VAL A 35 16.71 -9.35 -4.28
N ILE A 36 15.71 -10.22 -4.08
CA ILE A 36 15.54 -10.97 -2.84
C ILE A 36 16.78 -11.81 -2.54
N ARG A 37 17.28 -12.57 -3.51
CA ARG A 37 18.47 -13.40 -3.33
C ARG A 37 19.69 -12.59 -2.88
N LYS A 38 19.96 -11.46 -3.55
CA LYS A 38 21.16 -10.66 -3.27
C LYS A 38 21.07 -9.93 -1.92
N THR A 39 19.88 -9.51 -1.53
CA THR A 39 19.68 -8.80 -0.26
C THR A 39 19.69 -9.76 0.93
N ILE A 40 18.93 -10.86 0.88
CA ILE A 40 18.89 -11.85 1.97
C ILE A 40 20.25 -12.48 2.25
N LEU A 41 21.00 -12.85 1.20
CA LEU A 41 22.32 -13.47 1.39
C LEU A 41 23.38 -12.55 2.01
N ARG A 42 23.12 -11.23 2.04
CA ARG A 42 24.03 -10.22 2.60
C ARG A 42 23.52 -9.60 3.89
N ALA A 43 22.25 -9.83 4.22
CA ALA A 43 21.65 -9.24 5.40
C ALA A 43 22.12 -9.93 6.69
N GLU A 44 22.28 -9.13 7.74
CA GLU A 44 22.56 -9.58 9.08
C GLU A 44 21.38 -9.22 10.00
N GLY A 45 20.86 -10.19 10.73
CA GLY A 45 19.76 -10.02 11.68
C GLY A 45 18.39 -9.81 11.05
N VAL A 46 18.16 -8.74 10.29
CA VAL A 46 16.86 -8.41 9.70
C VAL A 46 16.99 -7.88 8.29
N VAL A 47 16.01 -8.22 7.44
CA VAL A 47 15.80 -7.56 6.13
C VAL A 47 14.34 -7.13 6.02
N SER A 48 14.10 -5.92 5.52
CA SER A 48 12.75 -5.38 5.32
C SER A 48 12.52 -5.09 3.84
N TYR A 49 11.41 -5.59 3.31
CA TYR A 49 10.93 -5.29 1.96
C TYR A 49 9.69 -4.42 2.04
N ALA A 50 9.71 -3.27 1.38
CA ALA A 50 8.56 -2.38 1.23
C ALA A 50 8.10 -2.35 -0.22
N PHE A 51 6.94 -2.92 -0.48
CA PHE A 51 6.32 -2.92 -1.81
C PHE A 51 5.44 -1.68 -1.94
N GLN A 52 5.91 -0.72 -2.73
CA GLN A 52 5.20 0.54 -2.98
C GLN A 52 5.56 1.11 -4.35
N GLY A 53 4.83 2.15 -4.76
CA GLY A 53 5.07 2.88 -5.99
C GLY A 53 4.10 2.51 -7.11
N GLY A 54 3.31 3.51 -7.61
CA GLY A 54 2.07 3.24 -8.32
C GLY A 54 1.11 2.47 -7.43
N GLU A 55 0.45 1.45 -7.98
CA GLU A 55 -0.36 0.52 -7.17
C GLU A 55 0.19 -0.91 -7.30
N PRO A 56 0.79 -1.46 -6.23
CA PRO A 56 1.41 -2.79 -6.29
C PRO A 56 0.43 -3.93 -6.61
N THR A 57 -0.85 -3.83 -6.19
CA THR A 57 -1.86 -4.87 -6.45
C THR A 57 -2.06 -5.14 -7.94
N LEU A 58 -1.77 -4.17 -8.81
CA LEU A 58 -1.81 -4.33 -10.26
C LEU A 58 -0.83 -5.39 -10.80
N ARG A 59 0.20 -5.72 -10.01
CA ARG A 59 1.15 -6.79 -10.38
C ARG A 59 0.55 -8.19 -10.21
N GLY A 60 -0.56 -8.29 -9.50
CA GLY A 60 -1.25 -9.53 -9.19
C GLY A 60 -0.66 -10.29 -7.99
N LEU A 61 -1.51 -11.01 -7.28
CA LEU A 61 -1.17 -11.69 -6.03
C LEU A 61 -0.08 -12.76 -6.21
N ASP A 62 -0.07 -13.47 -7.35
CA ASP A 62 0.91 -14.54 -7.62
C ASP A 62 2.35 -14.04 -7.62
N PHE A 63 2.57 -12.78 -7.99
CA PHE A 63 3.90 -12.18 -7.91
C PHE A 63 4.40 -12.09 -6.47
N PHE A 64 3.53 -11.75 -5.53
CA PHE A 64 3.87 -11.62 -4.10
C PHE A 64 3.95 -13.00 -3.42
N LYS A 65 3.15 -13.98 -3.85
CA LYS A 65 3.33 -15.38 -3.46
C LYS A 65 4.74 -15.89 -3.83
N LYS A 66 5.22 -15.52 -5.03
CA LYS A 66 6.59 -15.83 -5.46
C LYS A 66 7.65 -15.06 -4.66
N ALA A 67 7.39 -13.78 -4.29
CA ALA A 67 8.30 -13.02 -3.43
C ALA A 67 8.56 -13.78 -2.12
N VAL A 68 7.50 -14.15 -1.42
CA VAL A 68 7.58 -14.92 -0.16
C VAL A 68 8.25 -16.29 -0.36
N ALA A 69 7.99 -16.96 -1.49
CA ALA A 69 8.66 -18.22 -1.81
C ALA A 69 10.18 -18.04 -1.99
N TYR A 70 10.62 -16.98 -2.66
CA TYR A 70 12.04 -16.65 -2.79
C TYR A 70 12.67 -16.23 -1.47
N GLU A 71 11.97 -15.49 -0.63
CA GLU A 71 12.43 -15.17 0.74
C GLU A 71 12.72 -16.46 1.51
N LYS A 72 11.76 -17.38 1.56
CA LYS A 72 11.94 -18.69 2.22
C LYS A 72 13.08 -19.51 1.60
N GLN A 73 13.19 -19.52 0.27
CA GLN A 73 14.22 -20.29 -0.46
C GLN A 73 15.65 -19.80 -0.18
N TYR A 74 15.85 -18.47 -0.07
CA TYR A 74 17.19 -17.89 0.07
C TYR A 74 17.57 -17.56 1.49
N ASN A 75 16.65 -17.58 2.45
CA ASN A 75 16.90 -17.29 3.86
C ASN A 75 17.56 -18.47 4.60
N ARG A 76 18.78 -18.83 4.19
CA ARG A 76 19.55 -19.92 4.77
C ARG A 76 20.08 -19.60 6.18
N ASN A 77 20.25 -18.31 6.48
CA ASN A 77 20.77 -17.84 7.77
C ASN A 77 19.66 -17.56 8.79
N HIS A 78 18.40 -17.88 8.45
CA HIS A 78 17.23 -17.71 9.33
C HIS A 78 17.10 -16.28 9.89
N ILE A 79 17.48 -15.28 9.09
CA ILE A 79 17.31 -13.87 9.47
C ILE A 79 15.82 -13.50 9.48
N LYS A 80 15.47 -12.48 10.26
CA LYS A 80 14.10 -11.97 10.30
C LYS A 80 13.76 -11.24 8.99
N VAL A 81 12.75 -11.68 8.29
CA VAL A 81 12.19 -10.99 7.12
C VAL A 81 10.94 -10.22 7.55
N GLN A 82 10.84 -8.96 7.16
CA GLN A 82 9.68 -8.10 7.40
C GLN A 82 9.17 -7.58 6.07
N ASN A 83 7.87 -7.73 5.83
CA ASN A 83 7.22 -7.29 4.61
C ASN A 83 6.22 -6.17 4.90
N ALA A 84 6.32 -5.07 4.17
CA ALA A 84 5.36 -3.97 4.18
C ALA A 84 4.77 -3.79 2.77
N PHE A 85 3.49 -3.44 2.71
CA PHE A 85 2.76 -3.29 1.46
C PHE A 85 1.92 -2.03 1.48
N GLN A 86 2.29 -1.04 0.66
CA GLN A 86 1.54 0.21 0.54
C GLN A 86 0.57 0.14 -0.63
N THR A 87 -0.72 0.32 -0.34
CA THR A 87 -1.78 0.20 -1.35
C THR A 87 -2.86 1.27 -1.21
N ASN A 88 -3.50 1.59 -2.32
CA ASN A 88 -4.73 2.38 -2.33
C ASN A 88 -5.98 1.57 -1.93
N GLY A 89 -5.85 0.27 -1.75
CA GLY A 89 -6.92 -0.62 -1.29
C GLY A 89 -7.99 -0.97 -2.32
N TYR A 90 -7.99 -0.34 -3.49
CA TYR A 90 -9.10 -0.47 -4.47
C TYR A 90 -9.32 -1.89 -4.98
N LEU A 91 -8.26 -2.70 -5.08
CA LEU A 91 -8.30 -4.08 -5.56
C LEU A 91 -8.21 -5.14 -4.44
N LEU A 92 -8.19 -4.72 -3.17
CA LEU A 92 -8.13 -5.69 -2.08
C LEU A 92 -9.44 -6.50 -1.99
N ASP A 93 -9.28 -7.79 -1.79
CA ASP A 93 -10.32 -8.78 -1.58
C ASP A 93 -9.93 -9.76 -0.44
N ASP A 94 -10.77 -10.76 -0.22
CA ASP A 94 -10.52 -11.77 0.83
C ASP A 94 -9.24 -12.59 0.56
N GLU A 95 -8.85 -12.84 -0.71
CA GLU A 95 -7.64 -13.59 -1.05
C GLU A 95 -6.38 -12.80 -0.72
N TRP A 96 -6.35 -11.49 -1.04
CA TRP A 96 -5.27 -10.60 -0.65
C TRP A 96 -5.11 -10.50 0.86
N CYS A 97 -6.24 -10.32 1.58
CA CYS A 97 -6.21 -10.20 3.03
C CYS A 97 -5.74 -11.49 3.71
N ALA A 98 -6.18 -12.67 3.24
CA ALA A 98 -5.70 -13.96 3.72
C ALA A 98 -4.18 -14.11 3.51
N PHE A 99 -3.69 -13.75 2.33
CA PHE A 99 -2.26 -13.78 2.02
C PHE A 99 -1.45 -12.87 2.93
N PHE A 100 -1.89 -11.63 3.16
CA PHE A 100 -1.21 -10.69 4.06
C PHE A 100 -1.15 -11.21 5.48
N LYS A 101 -2.26 -11.78 5.97
CA LYS A 101 -2.32 -12.35 7.31
C LYS A 101 -1.39 -13.54 7.47
N GLU A 102 -1.44 -14.49 6.54
CA GLU A 102 -0.63 -15.72 6.56
C GLU A 102 0.88 -15.41 6.54
N ASN A 103 1.27 -14.38 5.80
CA ASN A 103 2.68 -14.03 5.61
C ASN A 103 3.13 -12.80 6.42
N HIS A 104 2.34 -12.38 7.40
CA HIS A 104 2.67 -11.31 8.36
C HIS A 104 3.07 -9.98 7.71
N PHE A 105 2.37 -9.59 6.66
CA PHE A 105 2.59 -8.27 6.05
C PHE A 105 2.04 -7.17 6.94
N LEU A 106 2.78 -6.06 7.03
CA LEU A 106 2.23 -4.79 7.50
C LEU A 106 1.67 -4.02 6.29
N VAL A 107 0.37 -3.76 6.30
CA VAL A 107 -0.29 -3.06 5.20
C VAL A 107 -0.47 -1.59 5.53
N GLY A 108 0.02 -0.70 4.66
CA GLY A 108 -0.32 0.71 4.67
C GLY A 108 -1.50 0.95 3.72
N LEU A 109 -2.66 1.29 4.26
CA LEU A 109 -3.84 1.60 3.46
C LEU A 109 -3.99 3.11 3.33
N SER A 110 -3.99 3.60 2.08
CA SER A 110 -4.20 5.03 1.81
C SER A 110 -5.68 5.38 1.89
N LEU A 111 -6.06 6.14 2.91
CA LEU A 111 -7.42 6.67 3.12
C LEU A 111 -7.34 8.06 3.73
N ASP A 112 -7.98 9.06 3.10
CA ASP A 112 -7.88 10.45 3.53
C ASP A 112 -9.11 10.90 4.35
N GLY A 113 -9.50 10.08 5.30
CA GLY A 113 -10.54 10.42 6.26
C GLY A 113 -11.94 9.98 5.86
N ILE A 114 -12.87 10.92 5.92
CA ILE A 114 -14.27 10.74 5.54
C ILE A 114 -14.44 10.85 4.01
N ARG A 115 -15.64 10.52 3.49
CA ARG A 115 -15.90 10.59 2.04
C ARG A 115 -15.59 11.97 1.47
N GLU A 116 -16.01 13.00 2.17
CA GLU A 116 -15.91 14.40 1.73
C GLU A 116 -14.45 14.83 1.55
N THR A 117 -13.54 14.33 2.37
CA THR A 117 -12.10 14.65 2.25
C THR A 117 -11.36 13.69 1.34
N ASN A 118 -11.73 12.40 1.35
CA ASN A 118 -11.06 11.39 0.53
C ASN A 118 -11.29 11.63 -0.97
N ASP A 119 -12.54 11.87 -1.36
CA ASP A 119 -12.94 11.95 -2.77
C ASP A 119 -12.63 13.31 -3.43
N ILE A 120 -12.07 14.29 -2.68
CA ILE A 120 -11.58 15.55 -3.26
C ILE A 120 -10.36 15.29 -4.17
N TYR A 121 -9.44 14.45 -3.72
CA TYR A 121 -8.14 14.26 -4.38
C TYR A 121 -7.88 12.85 -4.88
N ARG A 122 -8.65 11.88 -4.42
CA ARG A 122 -8.46 10.46 -4.77
C ARG A 122 -9.56 10.01 -5.72
N HIS A 123 -9.20 9.70 -6.95
CA HIS A 123 -10.13 9.37 -8.02
C HIS A 123 -9.78 8.04 -8.68
N ALA A 124 -10.82 7.27 -9.04
CA ALA A 124 -10.72 6.19 -10.02
C ALA A 124 -10.85 6.76 -11.45
N ALA A 125 -10.77 5.90 -12.45
CA ALA A 125 -11.06 6.28 -13.82
C ALA A 125 -12.48 6.86 -13.91
N GLY A 126 -12.63 8.02 -14.58
CA GLY A 126 -13.94 8.71 -14.70
C GLY A 126 -14.32 9.56 -13.49
N TYR A 127 -13.42 9.83 -12.55
CA TYR A 127 -13.65 10.64 -11.34
C TYR A 127 -14.75 10.09 -10.43
N GLU A 128 -14.98 8.79 -10.46
CA GLU A 128 -15.91 8.14 -9.54
C GLU A 128 -15.40 8.15 -8.10
N SER A 129 -16.34 8.25 -7.13
CA SER A 129 -16.04 8.10 -5.71
C SER A 129 -15.36 6.77 -5.43
N VAL A 130 -14.29 6.80 -4.67
CA VAL A 130 -13.52 5.62 -4.29
C VAL A 130 -13.64 5.29 -2.81
N PHE A 131 -14.23 6.18 -2.02
CA PHE A 131 -14.30 6.07 -0.57
C PHE A 131 -14.88 4.74 -0.10
N GLU A 132 -16.07 4.33 -0.60
CA GLU A 132 -16.71 3.08 -0.16
C GLU A 132 -15.85 1.85 -0.45
N ARG A 133 -15.17 1.85 -1.59
CA ARG A 133 -14.30 0.74 -1.97
C ARG A 133 -13.08 0.64 -1.05
N ILE A 134 -12.44 1.77 -0.76
CA ILE A 134 -11.26 1.83 0.11
C ILE A 134 -11.65 1.55 1.57
N PHE A 135 -12.75 2.12 2.04
CA PHE A 135 -13.25 1.85 3.38
C PHE A 135 -13.69 0.39 3.57
N GLY A 136 -14.28 -0.20 2.52
CA GLY A 136 -14.56 -1.64 2.45
C GLY A 136 -13.28 -2.48 2.59
N ALA A 137 -12.18 -2.07 1.95
CA ALA A 137 -10.87 -2.72 2.09
C ALA A 137 -10.34 -2.65 3.54
N ALA A 138 -10.52 -1.51 4.24
CA ALA A 138 -10.16 -1.41 5.66
C ALA A 138 -10.93 -2.43 6.52
N ARG A 139 -12.23 -2.61 6.25
CA ARG A 139 -13.06 -3.61 6.93
C ARG A 139 -12.66 -5.05 6.61
N LEU A 140 -12.23 -5.33 5.38
CA LEU A 140 -11.68 -6.64 5.00
C LEU A 140 -10.38 -6.94 5.77
N LEU A 141 -9.46 -5.97 5.83
CA LEU A 141 -8.22 -6.11 6.60
C LEU A 141 -8.51 -6.38 8.09
N GLN A 142 -9.48 -5.67 8.69
CA GLN A 142 -9.93 -5.93 10.07
C GLN A 142 -10.53 -7.32 10.23
N LYS A 143 -11.43 -7.73 9.34
CA LYS A 143 -12.09 -9.05 9.33
C LYS A 143 -11.07 -10.19 9.33
N HIS A 144 -10.00 -10.05 8.54
CA HIS A 144 -8.93 -11.05 8.45
C HIS A 144 -7.85 -10.90 9.53
N GLY A 145 -7.94 -9.88 10.39
CA GLY A 145 -6.95 -9.60 11.43
C GLY A 145 -5.56 -9.29 10.88
N VAL A 146 -5.49 -8.65 9.71
CA VAL A 146 -4.23 -8.19 9.11
C VAL A 146 -3.71 -7.00 9.90
N ASP A 147 -2.40 -6.93 10.12
CA ASP A 147 -1.76 -5.76 10.70
C ASP A 147 -1.70 -4.64 9.66
N PHE A 148 -2.37 -3.54 9.94
CA PHE A 148 -2.39 -2.40 9.02
C PHE A 148 -2.48 -1.05 9.73
N ASN A 149 -2.03 -0.03 9.04
CA ASN A 149 -2.19 1.37 9.42
C ASN A 149 -2.83 2.17 8.27
N ILE A 150 -3.57 3.20 8.64
CA ILE A 150 -4.11 4.17 7.70
C ILE A 150 -3.06 5.23 7.43
N LEU A 151 -2.82 5.55 6.15
CA LEU A 151 -2.02 6.70 5.73
C LEU A 151 -2.95 7.76 5.17
N THR A 152 -3.00 8.91 5.85
CA THR A 152 -3.82 10.06 5.48
C THR A 152 -2.91 11.20 5.01
N VAL A 153 -3.12 11.68 3.80
CA VAL A 153 -2.44 12.88 3.31
C VAL A 153 -3.17 14.10 3.84
N VAL A 154 -2.43 14.95 4.57
CA VAL A 154 -2.95 16.18 5.14
C VAL A 154 -2.69 17.34 4.18
N THR A 155 -3.75 17.80 3.53
CA THR A 155 -3.82 19.00 2.72
C THR A 155 -4.54 20.10 3.48
N GLY A 156 -4.68 21.31 2.93
CA GLY A 156 -5.48 22.36 3.53
C GLY A 156 -6.94 21.94 3.84
N ASN A 157 -7.55 21.14 2.93
CA ASN A 157 -8.91 20.64 3.11
C ASN A 157 -9.00 19.56 4.22
N THR A 158 -8.11 18.56 4.19
CA THR A 158 -8.11 17.52 5.23
C THR A 158 -7.77 18.10 6.60
N ALA A 159 -6.89 19.09 6.68
CA ALA A 159 -6.56 19.78 7.94
C ALA A 159 -7.77 20.46 8.58
N ALA A 160 -8.65 21.07 7.79
CA ALA A 160 -9.87 21.70 8.27
C ALA A 160 -10.85 20.68 8.90
N HIS A 161 -10.80 19.42 8.51
CA HIS A 161 -11.66 18.32 8.97
C HIS A 161 -10.94 17.33 9.90
N ILE A 162 -9.75 17.66 10.41
CA ILE A 162 -8.90 16.69 11.11
C ILE A 162 -9.58 16.02 12.33
N THR A 163 -10.41 16.76 13.06
CA THR A 163 -11.16 16.23 14.21
C THR A 163 -12.21 15.21 13.75
N GLU A 164 -12.95 15.52 12.68
CA GLU A 164 -13.97 14.62 12.12
C GLU A 164 -13.33 13.34 11.56
N ILE A 165 -12.17 13.47 10.89
CA ILE A 165 -11.38 12.35 10.38
C ILE A 165 -10.92 11.44 11.52
N TYR A 166 -10.36 12.04 12.58
CA TYR A 166 -9.91 11.30 13.75
C TYR A 166 -11.06 10.55 14.45
N ASP A 167 -12.20 11.23 14.64
CA ASP A 167 -13.39 10.62 15.24
C ASP A 167 -13.97 9.50 14.36
N PHE A 168 -13.98 9.69 13.03
CA PHE A 168 -14.39 8.66 12.08
C PHE A 168 -13.50 7.41 12.22
N TYR A 169 -12.18 7.57 12.26
CA TYR A 169 -11.26 6.44 12.43
C TYR A 169 -11.47 5.72 13.74
N ARG A 170 -11.59 6.46 14.85
CA ARG A 170 -11.86 5.88 16.16
C ARG A 170 -13.17 5.08 16.21
N LYS A 171 -14.27 5.66 15.71
CA LYS A 171 -15.58 4.99 15.65
C LYS A 171 -15.56 3.70 14.86
N ASN A 172 -14.67 3.60 13.86
CA ASN A 172 -14.55 2.44 13.00
C ASN A 172 -13.41 1.49 13.42
N GLY A 173 -12.76 1.68 14.55
CA GLY A 173 -11.70 0.82 15.05
C GLY A 173 -10.39 0.89 14.24
N LEU A 174 -10.17 1.98 13.50
CA LEU A 174 -8.95 2.23 12.73
C LEU A 174 -7.90 2.91 13.63
N GLY A 175 -7.30 2.13 14.53
CA GLY A 175 -6.48 2.66 15.63
C GLY A 175 -5.08 3.12 15.23
N TYR A 176 -4.49 2.56 14.18
CA TYR A 176 -3.14 2.91 13.73
C TYR A 176 -3.21 3.86 12.55
N GLN A 177 -2.75 5.09 12.77
CA GLN A 177 -2.90 6.20 11.82
C GLN A 177 -1.56 6.91 11.63
N GLN A 178 -1.25 7.24 10.38
CA GLN A 178 -0.13 8.10 9.99
C GLN A 178 -0.67 9.29 9.20
N TYR A 179 -0.30 10.47 9.62
CA TYR A 179 -0.67 11.72 8.95
C TYR A 179 0.56 12.29 8.23
N ILE A 180 0.45 12.46 6.92
CA ILE A 180 1.54 12.88 6.04
C ILE A 180 1.21 14.28 5.53
N ALA A 181 1.91 15.30 6.02
CA ALA A 181 1.71 16.67 5.55
C ALA A 181 2.18 16.82 4.11
N CYS A 182 1.30 17.35 3.27
CA CYS A 182 1.59 17.76 1.90
C CYS A 182 1.59 19.30 1.87
N LEU A 183 2.78 19.89 1.78
CA LEU A 183 2.99 21.34 1.75
C LEU A 183 3.00 21.86 0.32
#